data_5edf84315a27640dfb542559ce196a19
#
_entry.id   5edf84315a27640dfb542559ce196a19
#
_cell.length_a   1.000
_cell.length_b   1.000
_cell.length_c   1.000
_cell.angle_alpha   90.00
_cell.angle_beta   90.00
_cell.angle_gamma   90.00
#
_symmetry.space_group_name_H-M   'P 1'
#
loop_
_entity.id
_entity.type
_entity.pdbx_description
1 polymer ?
#
loop_
_entity_poly.entity_id
_entity_poly.type
_entity_poly.pdbx_seq_one_letter_code
_entity_poly.pdbx_strand_id
1 'polypeptide(L)'
;MNVSKIAGVAFLGVVVGMLLGASMHGQNPASSTHPPASPAVASLPKDVYPESRNRLPLPKRSDMDDDYGRKVFDELTGPRLSWTKLAPLRLYSPRLAKPLGDAHQYLKFESGLGDRLTGIAVLVTARELDNQFEWTQWETHARMAGAGYVEPAIIDIIKYRKPAVGLGEKETVIINFGRELLGQKKVSSETFAHTLRLFGPRGTVDLTNLMALYTQTALEVIAFDQQLLAGQKPLLPPR
;
A
#
# COMPACT_ATOMS: atom_id res chain seq x y z
N MET A 1 42.35 -16.40 -16.09
CA MET A 1 42.54 -17.83 -15.77
C MET A 1 41.90 -18.03 -14.40
N ASN A 2 40.79 -18.59 -14.21
CA ASN A 2 40.17 -19.84 -14.55
C ASN A 2 38.62 -19.75 -14.47
N VAL A 3 38.01 -20.37 -15.43
CA VAL A 3 36.56 -20.64 -15.56
C VAL A 3 36.25 -21.99 -14.90
N SER A 4 35.12 -22.13 -14.22
CA SER A 4 34.43 -23.41 -13.97
C SER A 4 33.14 -23.15 -13.22
N LYS A 5 32.04 -23.73 -13.46
CA LYS A 5 31.36 -24.61 -14.43
C LYS A 5 29.91 -24.73 -13.89
N ILE A 6 29.01 -24.63 -14.79
CA ILE A 6 27.58 -24.86 -14.67
C ILE A 6 27.32 -26.34 -14.31
N ALA A 7 26.33 -26.60 -13.47
CA ALA A 7 25.68 -27.91 -13.40
C ALA A 7 24.15 -27.72 -13.35
N GLY A 8 23.49 -28.03 -14.44
CA GLY A 8 22.04 -28.18 -14.53
C GLY A 8 21.62 -29.54 -13.99
N VAL A 9 20.44 -29.60 -13.40
CA VAL A 9 19.74 -30.86 -13.09
C VAL A 9 18.40 -30.87 -13.80
N ALA A 10 18.31 -31.76 -14.78
CA ALA A 10 17.09 -32.12 -15.47
C ALA A 10 16.27 -33.06 -14.57
N PHE A 11 14.96 -32.85 -14.47
CA PHE A 11 14.05 -33.84 -13.89
C PHE A 11 13.23 -34.52 -14.99
N LEU A 12 13.43 -35.84 -15.06
CA LEU A 12 12.82 -36.79 -15.98
C LEU A 12 11.37 -37.09 -15.52
N GLY A 13 10.45 -37.17 -16.46
CA GLY A 13 9.09 -37.60 -16.23
C GLY A 13 8.99 -39.11 -16.06
N VAL A 14 8.00 -39.56 -15.32
CA VAL A 14 7.54 -40.94 -15.32
C VAL A 14 6.03 -40.97 -15.63
N VAL A 15 5.71 -41.62 -16.74
CA VAL A 15 4.37 -42.03 -17.17
C VAL A 15 4.20 -43.51 -16.79
N VAL A 16 3.14 -43.84 -16.09
CA VAL A 16 2.54 -45.21 -15.99
C VAL A 16 1.07 -44.99 -15.70
N GLY A 17 0.05 -45.37 -16.41
CA GLY A 17 -0.17 -46.62 -17.06
C GLY A 17 -1.56 -47.06 -16.63
N MET A 18 -2.47 -47.23 -17.58
CA MET A 18 -3.90 -47.65 -17.47
C MET A 18 -4.12 -48.88 -16.60
N LEU A 19 -5.31 -48.95 -15.99
CA LEU A 19 -6.15 -50.17 -16.03
C LEU A 19 -7.65 -49.85 -15.93
N LEU A 20 -8.38 -50.42 -16.84
CA LEU A 20 -9.84 -50.40 -17.04
C LEU A 20 -10.56 -51.23 -15.96
N GLY A 21 -11.69 -50.75 -15.51
CA GLY A 21 -12.68 -51.52 -14.75
C GLY A 21 -14.07 -50.93 -14.95
N ALA A 22 -14.86 -51.52 -15.80
CA ALA A 22 -16.27 -51.20 -16.01
C ALA A 22 -17.14 -51.92 -14.97
N SER A 23 -18.15 -51.22 -14.42
CA SER A 23 -19.50 -51.77 -14.22
C SER A 23 -20.48 -50.80 -13.56
N MET A 24 -21.52 -50.49 -14.30
CA MET A 24 -22.98 -50.55 -14.02
C MET A 24 -23.66 -49.57 -13.05
N HIS A 25 -24.51 -48.75 -13.69
CA HIS A 25 -25.86 -48.33 -13.36
C HIS A 25 -26.21 -47.84 -11.95
N GLY A 26 -26.51 -46.57 -11.93
CA GLY A 26 -27.32 -45.90 -10.93
C GLY A 26 -27.68 -44.51 -11.45
N GLN A 27 -28.82 -44.35 -12.13
CA GLN A 27 -29.37 -43.05 -12.50
C GLN A 27 -29.85 -42.36 -11.23
N ASN A 28 -29.21 -41.24 -10.91
CA ASN A 28 -29.75 -40.25 -9.99
C ASN A 28 -29.96 -38.92 -10.75
N PRO A 29 -31.06 -38.18 -10.51
CA PRO A 29 -31.43 -37.01 -11.30
C PRO A 29 -30.42 -35.91 -11.11
N ALA A 30 -30.11 -35.27 -12.23
CA ALA A 30 -29.18 -34.12 -12.32
C ALA A 30 -29.52 -33.04 -11.32
N SER A 31 -28.73 -32.95 -10.26
CA SER A 31 -28.61 -31.74 -9.47
C SER A 31 -27.83 -30.74 -10.32
N SER A 32 -28.52 -29.74 -10.84
CA SER A 32 -27.91 -28.60 -11.53
C SER A 32 -27.11 -27.76 -10.53
N THR A 33 -25.87 -28.18 -10.29
CA THR A 33 -24.91 -27.31 -9.60
C THR A 33 -24.52 -26.21 -10.56
N HIS A 34 -25.23 -25.08 -10.50
CA HIS A 34 -24.74 -23.84 -11.03
C HIS A 34 -23.38 -23.59 -10.35
N PRO A 35 -22.31 -23.31 -11.10
CA PRO A 35 -21.08 -22.83 -10.48
C PRO A 35 -21.43 -21.59 -9.67
N PRO A 36 -20.83 -21.40 -8.48
CA PRO A 36 -21.09 -20.21 -7.67
C PRO A 36 -20.81 -19.00 -8.55
N ALA A 37 -21.78 -18.09 -8.65
CA ALA A 37 -21.64 -16.85 -9.38
C ALA A 37 -20.34 -16.18 -8.95
N SER A 38 -19.47 -15.89 -9.91
CA SER A 38 -18.27 -15.08 -9.65
C SER A 38 -18.71 -13.86 -8.88
N PRO A 39 -18.02 -13.47 -7.79
CA PRO A 39 -18.39 -12.28 -7.03
C PRO A 39 -18.49 -11.11 -8.00
N ALA A 40 -19.66 -10.50 -8.08
CA ALA A 40 -19.91 -9.37 -8.95
C ALA A 40 -18.79 -8.33 -8.67
N VAL A 41 -18.03 -7.99 -9.70
CA VAL A 41 -17.09 -6.87 -9.63
C VAL A 41 -17.96 -5.66 -9.31
N ALA A 42 -17.83 -5.11 -8.10
CA ALA A 42 -18.60 -3.96 -7.69
C ALA A 42 -18.43 -2.87 -8.74
N SER A 43 -19.55 -2.41 -9.32
CA SER A 43 -19.51 -1.33 -10.31
C SER A 43 -18.94 -0.08 -9.64
N LEU A 44 -18.09 0.65 -10.38
CA LEU A 44 -17.60 1.94 -9.90
C LEU A 44 -18.76 2.92 -9.66
N PRO A 45 -18.64 3.84 -8.69
CA PRO A 45 -19.54 4.96 -8.56
C PRO A 45 -19.69 5.74 -9.89
N LYS A 46 -20.87 6.33 -10.13
CA LYS A 46 -21.17 6.99 -11.42
C LYS A 46 -20.29 8.19 -11.75
N ASP A 47 -19.76 8.84 -10.72
CA ASP A 47 -18.88 10.00 -10.79
C ASP A 47 -17.38 9.65 -10.75
N VAL A 48 -17.04 8.35 -10.83
CA VAL A 48 -15.67 7.85 -10.84
C VAL A 48 -15.28 7.41 -12.25
N TYR A 49 -14.17 7.94 -12.75
CA TYR A 49 -13.60 7.57 -14.04
C TYR A 49 -12.92 6.19 -13.96
N PRO A 50 -13.22 5.27 -14.89
CA PRO A 50 -12.65 3.91 -14.85
C PRO A 50 -11.12 3.85 -14.93
N GLU A 51 -10.51 4.74 -15.71
CA GLU A 51 -9.07 4.77 -15.97
C GLU A 51 -8.25 5.32 -14.77
N SER A 52 -8.76 6.33 -14.07
CA SER A 52 -8.12 6.90 -12.87
C SER A 52 -8.59 6.23 -11.58
N ARG A 53 -9.78 5.63 -11.62
CA ARG A 53 -10.50 5.08 -10.48
C ARG A 53 -10.79 6.11 -9.38
N ASN A 54 -10.94 7.39 -9.77
CA ASN A 54 -11.34 8.51 -8.91
C ASN A 54 -12.21 9.50 -9.67
N ARG A 55 -12.61 10.60 -9.00
CA ARG A 55 -13.52 11.62 -9.54
C ARG A 55 -12.92 12.55 -10.59
N LEU A 56 -11.65 12.40 -10.95
CA LEU A 56 -11.03 13.15 -12.03
C LEU A 56 -10.51 12.21 -13.11
N PRO A 57 -10.58 12.59 -14.40
CA PRO A 57 -9.94 11.83 -15.46
C PRO A 57 -8.42 11.81 -15.27
N LEU A 58 -7.71 10.98 -16.03
CA LEU A 58 -6.24 11.05 -16.02
C LEU A 58 -5.79 12.35 -16.70
N PRO A 59 -4.89 13.13 -16.05
CA PRO A 59 -4.35 14.34 -16.64
C PRO A 59 -3.51 14.02 -17.88
N LYS A 60 -3.51 14.91 -18.84
CA LYS A 60 -2.70 14.83 -20.06
C LYS A 60 -1.68 15.95 -20.07
N ARG A 61 -0.60 15.76 -20.83
CA ARG A 61 0.42 16.82 -21.00
C ARG A 61 -0.16 18.12 -21.59
N SER A 62 -1.18 17.98 -22.46
CA SER A 62 -1.92 19.12 -23.04
C SER A 62 -2.71 19.94 -22.03
N ASP A 63 -3.00 19.39 -20.85
CA ASP A 63 -3.78 20.06 -19.81
C ASP A 63 -2.89 20.98 -18.95
N MET A 64 -1.58 21.00 -19.22
CA MET A 64 -0.62 21.83 -18.51
C MET A 64 -0.60 23.25 -19.06
N ASP A 65 -0.85 24.24 -18.20
CA ASP A 65 -1.01 25.66 -18.57
C ASP A 65 0.28 26.29 -19.11
N ASP A 66 1.44 25.85 -18.61
CA ASP A 66 2.75 26.49 -18.89
C ASP A 66 3.86 25.46 -19.17
N ASP A 67 5.04 25.94 -19.59
CA ASP A 67 6.21 25.09 -19.84
C ASP A 67 6.74 24.42 -18.56
N TYR A 68 6.59 25.07 -17.41
CA TYR A 68 6.95 24.46 -16.13
C TYR A 68 6.05 23.22 -15.87
N GLY A 69 4.74 23.37 -16.05
CA GLY A 69 3.79 22.28 -15.89
C GLY A 69 4.09 21.10 -16.84
N ARG A 70 4.37 21.39 -18.10
CA ARG A 70 4.76 20.38 -19.10
C ARG A 70 6.06 19.66 -18.70
N LYS A 71 7.04 20.39 -18.23
CA LYS A 71 8.30 19.81 -17.74
C LYS A 71 8.07 18.89 -16.53
N VAL A 72 7.30 19.35 -15.54
CA VAL A 72 6.96 18.54 -14.36
C VAL A 72 6.17 17.29 -14.75
N PHE A 73 5.21 17.42 -15.68
CA PHE A 73 4.47 16.29 -16.21
C PHE A 73 5.42 15.24 -16.81
N ASP A 74 6.32 15.66 -17.70
CA ASP A 74 7.29 14.77 -18.35
C ASP A 74 8.24 14.10 -17.32
N GLU A 75 8.66 14.85 -16.30
CA GLU A 75 9.53 14.34 -15.23
C GLU A 75 8.83 13.28 -14.36
N LEU A 76 7.58 13.53 -13.98
CA LEU A 76 6.85 12.67 -13.04
C LEU A 76 6.11 11.50 -13.71
N THR A 77 5.86 11.56 -15.02
CA THR A 77 5.15 10.49 -15.76
C THR A 77 6.06 9.39 -16.33
N GLY A 78 7.23 9.21 -15.74
CA GLY A 78 8.14 8.12 -16.09
C GLY A 78 7.55 6.71 -15.83
N PRO A 79 8.28 5.66 -16.26
CA PRO A 79 7.77 4.27 -16.24
C PRO A 79 7.43 3.73 -14.84
N ARG A 80 7.78 4.44 -13.78
CA ARG A 80 7.45 4.07 -12.38
C ARG A 80 6.12 4.64 -11.91
N LEU A 81 5.48 5.54 -12.67
CA LEU A 81 4.20 6.12 -12.29
C LEU A 81 3.08 5.08 -12.44
N SER A 82 2.35 4.83 -11.38
CA SER A 82 1.13 4.03 -11.42
C SER A 82 -0.07 4.93 -11.71
N TRP A 83 -0.59 4.87 -12.93
CA TRP A 83 -1.73 5.66 -13.39
C TRP A 83 -3.04 5.33 -12.67
N THR A 84 -3.12 4.18 -12.02
CA THR A 84 -4.31 3.74 -11.27
C THR A 84 -4.25 4.10 -9.78
N LYS A 85 -3.25 4.88 -9.36
CA LYS A 85 -3.08 5.39 -8.00
C LYS A 85 -3.27 6.90 -7.96
N LEU A 86 -3.23 7.46 -6.78
CA LEU A 86 -3.50 8.88 -6.54
C LEU A 86 -2.42 9.83 -7.12
N ALA A 87 -1.18 9.37 -7.29
CA ALA A 87 -0.07 10.23 -7.73
C ALA A 87 -0.36 11.01 -9.03
N PRO A 88 -0.97 10.43 -10.09
CA PRO A 88 -1.30 11.18 -11.30
C PRO A 88 -2.23 12.36 -11.08
N LEU A 89 -3.16 12.28 -10.13
CA LEU A 89 -4.10 13.36 -9.82
C LEU A 89 -3.40 14.66 -9.45
N ARG A 90 -2.25 14.58 -8.74
CA ARG A 90 -1.46 15.76 -8.35
C ARG A 90 -0.89 16.53 -9.55
N LEU A 91 -0.79 15.89 -10.72
CA LEU A 91 -0.34 16.55 -11.95
C LEU A 91 -1.30 17.65 -12.47
N TYR A 92 -2.54 17.69 -11.98
CA TYR A 92 -3.41 18.86 -12.18
C TYR A 92 -2.89 20.13 -11.49
N SER A 93 -1.95 20.00 -10.55
CA SER A 93 -1.27 21.10 -9.90
C SER A 93 0.24 20.86 -9.91
N PRO A 94 0.94 21.06 -11.04
CA PRO A 94 2.36 20.73 -11.18
C PRO A 94 3.26 21.43 -10.15
N ARG A 95 2.90 22.67 -9.77
CA ARG A 95 3.63 23.45 -8.75
C ARG A 95 3.52 22.86 -7.34
N LEU A 96 2.47 22.07 -7.07
CA LEU A 96 2.30 21.28 -5.86
C LEU A 96 2.89 19.88 -6.01
N ALA A 97 2.67 19.22 -7.16
CA ALA A 97 3.09 17.84 -7.41
C ALA A 97 4.61 17.65 -7.24
N LYS A 98 5.42 18.57 -7.78
CA LYS A 98 6.89 18.45 -7.74
C LYS A 98 7.43 18.49 -6.30
N PRO A 99 7.19 19.54 -5.48
CA PRO A 99 7.70 19.57 -4.11
C PRO A 99 7.13 18.44 -3.22
N LEU A 100 5.89 18.02 -3.43
CA LEU A 100 5.35 16.86 -2.72
C LEU A 100 6.02 15.56 -3.14
N GLY A 101 6.34 15.40 -4.42
CA GLY A 101 7.11 14.27 -4.92
C GLY A 101 8.51 14.22 -4.31
N ASP A 102 9.19 15.36 -4.24
CA ASP A 102 10.51 15.46 -3.63
C ASP A 102 10.48 15.17 -2.12
N ALA A 103 9.49 15.69 -1.40
CA ALA A 103 9.27 15.39 0.01
C ALA A 103 8.99 13.89 0.24
N HIS A 104 8.15 13.29 -0.61
CA HIS A 104 7.86 11.86 -0.54
C HIS A 104 9.12 11.01 -0.78
N GLN A 105 9.91 11.37 -1.80
CA GLN A 105 11.16 10.70 -2.11
C GLN A 105 12.12 10.72 -0.90
N TYR A 106 12.32 11.92 -0.32
CA TYR A 106 13.17 12.09 0.84
C TYR A 106 12.67 11.30 2.06
N LEU A 107 11.42 11.53 2.47
CA LEU A 107 10.86 10.94 3.69
C LEU A 107 10.79 9.42 3.63
N LYS A 108 10.51 8.85 2.46
CA LYS A 108 10.37 7.41 2.30
C LYS A 108 11.70 6.69 2.15
N PHE A 109 12.66 7.27 1.42
CA PHE A 109 13.86 6.54 0.99
C PHE A 109 15.17 7.09 1.53
N GLU A 110 15.20 8.37 1.97
CA GLU A 110 16.44 9.08 2.29
C GLU A 110 16.50 9.58 3.74
N SER A 111 15.40 9.56 4.47
CA SER A 111 15.33 10.01 5.87
C SER A 111 16.14 9.15 6.85
N GLY A 112 16.49 7.92 6.42
CA GLY A 112 17.22 6.97 7.27
C GLY A 112 16.30 6.12 8.17
N LEU A 113 14.98 6.26 8.07
CA LEU A 113 14.03 5.43 8.82
C LEU A 113 14.07 3.96 8.36
N GLY A 114 14.30 3.73 7.06
CA GLY A 114 14.28 2.42 6.41
C GLY A 114 12.88 1.93 6.05
N ASP A 115 12.79 1.08 5.04
CA ASP A 115 11.52 0.68 4.42
C ASP A 115 10.54 0.05 5.40
N ARG A 116 11.03 -0.80 6.31
CA ARG A 116 10.20 -1.51 7.28
C ARG A 116 9.54 -0.56 8.30
N LEU A 117 10.31 0.33 8.91
CA LEU A 117 9.75 1.30 9.88
C LEU A 117 8.89 2.35 9.19
N THR A 118 9.22 2.74 7.96
CA THR A 118 8.37 3.57 7.09
C THR A 118 7.02 2.88 6.88
N GLY A 119 7.01 1.59 6.53
CA GLY A 119 5.79 0.80 6.37
C GLY A 119 4.93 0.77 7.64
N ILE A 120 5.54 0.59 8.81
CA ILE A 120 4.83 0.64 10.11
C ILE A 120 4.21 2.03 10.34
N ALA A 121 4.97 3.12 10.12
CA ALA A 121 4.47 4.48 10.30
C ALA A 121 3.26 4.77 9.38
N VAL A 122 3.32 4.33 8.11
CA VAL A 122 2.22 4.53 7.17
C VAL A 122 1.00 3.67 7.52
N LEU A 123 1.20 2.41 7.93
CA LEU A 123 0.09 1.56 8.39
C LEU A 123 -0.61 2.15 9.62
N VAL A 124 0.13 2.67 10.59
CA VAL A 124 -0.46 3.37 11.74
C VAL A 124 -1.27 4.58 11.28
N THR A 125 -0.71 5.41 10.40
CA THR A 125 -1.39 6.58 9.83
C THR A 125 -2.70 6.18 9.14
N ALA A 126 -2.64 5.20 8.24
CA ALA A 126 -3.82 4.71 7.53
C ALA A 126 -4.89 4.16 8.49
N ARG A 127 -4.47 3.46 9.57
CA ARG A 127 -5.39 2.92 10.56
C ARG A 127 -6.04 3.98 11.43
N GLU A 128 -5.28 4.97 11.90
CA GLU A 128 -5.84 6.03 12.74
C GLU A 128 -6.79 6.95 11.97
N LEU A 129 -6.64 7.05 10.66
CA LEU A 129 -7.54 7.75 9.75
C LEU A 129 -8.64 6.85 9.17
N ASP A 130 -8.65 5.54 9.49
CA ASP A 130 -9.52 4.52 8.91
C ASP A 130 -9.56 4.56 7.36
N ASN A 131 -8.42 4.87 6.75
CA ASN A 131 -8.31 4.98 5.30
C ASN A 131 -8.13 3.60 4.67
N GLN A 132 -9.21 3.06 4.10
CA GLN A 132 -9.26 1.74 3.50
C GLN A 132 -8.32 1.58 2.31
N PHE A 133 -8.19 2.63 1.46
CA PHE A 133 -7.33 2.59 0.29
C PHE A 133 -5.86 2.49 0.69
N GLU A 134 -5.36 3.44 1.49
CA GLU A 134 -3.98 3.46 1.96
C GLU A 134 -3.64 2.18 2.74
N TRP A 135 -4.53 1.76 3.64
CA TRP A 135 -4.34 0.52 4.38
C TRP A 135 -4.14 -0.68 3.44
N THR A 136 -5.05 -0.87 2.46
CA THR A 136 -5.01 -2.02 1.56
C THR A 136 -3.73 -2.03 0.72
N GLN A 137 -3.31 -0.86 0.19
CA GLN A 137 -2.07 -0.76 -0.57
C GLN A 137 -0.85 -1.12 0.30
N TRP A 138 -0.79 -0.57 1.51
CA TRP A 138 0.37 -0.75 2.38
C TRP A 138 0.42 -2.11 3.08
N GLU A 139 -0.71 -2.68 3.52
CA GLU A 139 -0.73 -4.04 4.04
C GLU A 139 -0.29 -5.04 2.97
N THR A 140 -0.75 -4.88 1.73
CA THR A 140 -0.33 -5.73 0.62
C THR A 140 1.19 -5.64 0.42
N HIS A 141 1.75 -4.42 0.40
CA HIS A 141 3.18 -4.21 0.26
C HIS A 141 3.99 -4.77 1.45
N ALA A 142 3.54 -4.48 2.67
CA ALA A 142 4.22 -4.88 3.90
C ALA A 142 4.27 -6.41 4.11
N ARG A 143 3.35 -7.16 3.49
CA ARG A 143 3.36 -8.63 3.52
C ARG A 143 4.28 -9.27 2.48
N MET A 144 4.82 -8.49 1.54
CA MET A 144 5.75 -9.01 0.53
C MET A 144 7.15 -9.17 1.13
N ALA A 145 7.83 -10.26 0.77
CA ALA A 145 9.23 -10.45 1.17
C ALA A 145 10.13 -9.33 0.61
N GLY A 146 11.05 -8.83 1.42
CA GLY A 146 11.98 -7.77 1.04
C GLY A 146 12.21 -6.77 2.18
N ALA A 147 12.85 -5.65 1.87
CA ALA A 147 13.23 -4.63 2.86
C ALA A 147 12.06 -4.01 3.62
N GLY A 148 10.89 -3.90 2.95
CA GLY A 148 9.66 -3.37 3.55
C GLY A 148 8.78 -4.39 4.27
N TYR A 149 9.23 -5.64 4.41
CA TYR A 149 8.45 -6.66 5.10
C TYR A 149 8.18 -6.30 6.56
N VAL A 150 6.92 -6.42 6.95
CA VAL A 150 6.46 -6.26 8.34
C VAL A 150 5.79 -7.56 8.78
N GLU A 151 6.16 -8.05 9.94
CA GLU A 151 5.65 -9.29 10.49
C GLU A 151 4.13 -9.23 10.67
N PRO A 152 3.39 -10.30 10.30
CA PRO A 152 1.92 -10.33 10.43
C PRO A 152 1.41 -9.94 11.81
N ALA A 153 2.14 -10.30 12.87
CA ALA A 153 1.78 -9.96 14.25
C ALA A 153 1.79 -8.44 14.49
N ILE A 154 2.73 -7.70 13.90
CA ILE A 154 2.80 -6.23 14.00
C ILE A 154 1.65 -5.60 13.21
N ILE A 155 1.40 -6.09 11.99
CA ILE A 155 0.27 -5.64 11.17
C ILE A 155 -1.04 -5.83 11.95
N ASP A 156 -1.24 -6.97 12.60
CA ASP A 156 -2.44 -7.27 13.40
C ASP A 156 -2.56 -6.39 14.65
N ILE A 157 -1.45 -6.04 15.31
CA ILE A 157 -1.42 -5.09 16.43
C ILE A 157 -1.93 -3.73 15.96
N ILE A 158 -1.48 -3.25 14.80
CA ILE A 158 -1.92 -1.96 14.23
C ILE A 158 -3.38 -2.06 13.78
N LYS A 159 -3.70 -3.08 12.98
CA LYS A 159 -5.02 -3.32 12.39
C LYS A 159 -6.14 -3.34 13.41
N TYR A 160 -5.93 -4.05 14.50
CA TYR A 160 -6.93 -4.26 15.55
C TYR A 160 -6.71 -3.36 16.76
N ARG A 161 -5.86 -2.34 16.67
CA ARG A 161 -5.54 -1.39 17.75
C ARG A 161 -5.15 -2.07 19.06
N LYS A 162 -4.49 -3.23 18.99
CA LYS A 162 -4.00 -3.94 20.17
C LYS A 162 -2.86 -3.15 20.84
N PRO A 163 -2.61 -3.34 22.15
CA PRO A 163 -1.44 -2.77 22.81
C PRO A 163 -0.14 -3.12 22.07
N ALA A 164 0.74 -2.15 21.88
CA ALA A 164 2.04 -2.34 21.22
C ALA A 164 3.06 -2.91 22.21
N VAL A 165 2.86 -4.16 22.63
CA VAL A 165 3.71 -4.87 23.59
C VAL A 165 4.41 -6.05 22.92
N GLY A 166 5.62 -6.40 23.42
CA GLY A 166 6.40 -7.51 22.86
C GLY A 166 7.04 -7.23 21.51
N LEU A 167 7.11 -5.95 21.10
CA LEU A 167 7.74 -5.48 19.86
C LEU A 167 9.13 -4.89 20.15
N GLY A 168 9.90 -4.63 19.10
CA GLY A 168 11.09 -3.81 19.20
C GLY A 168 10.78 -2.39 19.68
N GLU A 169 11.77 -1.74 20.26
CA GLU A 169 11.59 -0.42 20.86
C GLU A 169 11.18 0.65 19.83
N LYS A 170 11.76 0.60 18.62
CA LYS A 170 11.43 1.52 17.53
C LYS A 170 10.02 1.31 16.98
N GLU A 171 9.60 0.06 16.83
CA GLU A 171 8.24 -0.29 16.40
C GLU A 171 7.20 0.19 17.41
N THR A 172 7.45 -0.10 18.69
CA THR A 172 6.56 0.31 19.79
C THR A 172 6.36 1.83 19.81
N VAL A 173 7.47 2.58 19.73
CA VAL A 173 7.38 4.04 19.81
C VAL A 173 6.71 4.64 18.57
N ILE A 174 6.95 4.13 17.36
CA ILE A 174 6.28 4.61 16.14
C ILE A 174 4.77 4.38 16.24
N ILE A 175 4.35 3.20 16.70
CA ILE A 175 2.92 2.87 16.85
C ILE A 175 2.26 3.80 17.86
N ASN A 176 2.87 3.98 19.03
CA ASN A 176 2.32 4.85 20.07
C ASN A 176 2.30 6.31 19.64
N PHE A 177 3.39 6.80 19.05
CA PHE A 177 3.50 8.16 18.52
C PHE A 177 2.39 8.46 17.50
N GLY A 178 2.17 7.58 16.53
CA GLY A 178 1.12 7.77 15.51
C GLY A 178 -0.29 7.73 16.10
N ARG A 179 -0.57 6.83 17.06
CA ARG A 179 -1.85 6.76 17.77
C ARG A 179 -2.14 8.02 18.58
N GLU A 180 -1.14 8.53 19.29
CA GLU A 180 -1.28 9.77 20.06
C GLU A 180 -1.42 10.98 19.11
N LEU A 181 -0.55 11.08 18.10
CA LEU A 181 -0.56 12.20 17.15
C LEU A 181 -1.89 12.29 16.38
N LEU A 182 -2.34 11.19 15.78
CA LEU A 182 -3.48 11.18 14.86
C LEU A 182 -4.79 10.78 15.54
N GLY A 183 -4.75 9.86 16.49
CA GLY A 183 -5.93 9.41 17.22
C GLY A 183 -6.31 10.36 18.35
N GLN A 184 -5.37 10.70 19.23
CA GLN A 184 -5.61 11.55 20.40
C GLN A 184 -5.40 13.05 20.14
N LYS A 185 -4.80 13.42 18.97
CA LYS A 185 -4.46 14.79 18.58
C LYS A 185 -3.44 15.46 19.52
N LYS A 186 -2.70 14.68 20.26
CA LYS A 186 -1.67 15.15 21.21
C LYS A 186 -0.67 14.03 21.47
N VAL A 187 0.62 14.33 21.34
CA VAL A 187 1.70 13.42 21.73
C VAL A 187 2.08 13.75 23.19
N SER A 188 2.13 12.72 24.04
CA SER A 188 2.55 12.85 25.43
C SER A 188 4.05 13.20 25.53
N SER A 189 4.45 13.85 26.63
CA SER A 189 5.87 14.18 26.88
C SER A 189 6.73 12.91 26.94
N GLU A 190 6.19 11.81 27.47
CA GLU A 190 6.88 10.52 27.56
C GLU A 190 7.14 9.94 26.17
N THR A 191 6.10 9.81 25.33
CA THR A 191 6.23 9.29 23.96
C THR A 191 7.13 10.18 23.12
N PHE A 192 7.04 11.51 23.28
CA PHE A 192 7.90 12.45 22.58
C PHE A 192 9.38 12.27 22.99
N ALA A 193 9.68 12.22 24.30
CA ALA A 193 11.03 12.02 24.78
C ALA A 193 11.62 10.67 24.32
N HIS A 194 10.81 9.63 24.30
CA HIS A 194 11.20 8.31 23.81
C HIS A 194 11.51 8.34 22.30
N THR A 195 10.64 8.99 21.49
CA THR A 195 10.88 9.18 20.06
C THR A 195 12.16 9.97 19.79
N LEU A 196 12.36 11.06 20.53
CA LEU A 196 13.55 11.90 20.43
C LEU A 196 14.84 11.15 20.77
N ARG A 197 14.81 10.29 21.80
CA ARG A 197 15.94 9.45 22.18
C ARG A 197 16.33 8.44 21.09
N LEU A 198 15.33 7.83 20.41
CA LEU A 198 15.58 6.77 19.42
C LEU A 198 15.95 7.29 18.03
N PHE A 199 15.38 8.44 17.64
CA PHE A 199 15.50 8.97 16.27
C PHE A 199 16.23 10.31 16.21
N GLY A 200 16.52 10.94 17.35
CA GLY A 200 17.07 12.29 17.42
C GLY A 200 16.10 13.37 16.92
N PRO A 201 16.49 14.65 16.98
CA PRO A 201 15.63 15.75 16.54
C PRO A 201 15.20 15.63 15.08
N ARG A 202 16.14 15.37 14.16
CA ARG A 202 15.88 15.20 12.73
C ARG A 202 14.91 14.05 12.47
N GLY A 203 15.20 12.85 13.01
CA GLY A 203 14.35 11.68 12.77
C GLY A 203 12.93 11.83 13.36
N THR A 204 12.79 12.57 14.48
CA THR A 204 11.47 12.91 15.04
C THR A 204 10.70 13.85 14.12
N VAL A 205 11.36 14.85 13.52
CA VAL A 205 10.75 15.73 12.52
C VAL A 205 10.37 14.95 11.27
N ASP A 206 11.26 14.08 10.77
CA ASP A 206 11.04 13.26 9.57
C ASP A 206 9.88 12.27 9.79
N LEU A 207 9.80 11.59 10.93
CA LEU A 207 8.69 10.70 11.28
C LEU A 207 7.36 11.46 11.31
N THR A 208 7.34 12.64 11.94
CA THR A 208 6.14 13.47 11.99
C THR A 208 5.68 13.89 10.59
N ASN A 209 6.62 14.34 9.74
CA ASN A 209 6.30 14.75 8.38
C ASN A 209 5.95 13.58 7.46
N LEU A 210 6.51 12.40 7.67
CA LEU A 210 6.08 11.18 6.98
C LEU A 210 4.60 10.89 7.27
N MET A 211 4.19 10.90 8.53
CA MET A 211 2.79 10.69 8.92
C MET A 211 1.87 11.81 8.39
N ALA A 212 2.34 13.08 8.42
CA ALA A 212 1.60 14.21 7.85
C ALA A 212 1.40 14.08 6.33
N LEU A 213 2.41 13.64 5.59
CA LEU A 213 2.34 13.40 4.14
C LEU A 213 1.29 12.32 3.81
N TYR A 214 1.25 11.22 4.57
CA TYR A 214 0.24 10.18 4.39
C TYR A 214 -1.14 10.58 4.89
N THR A 215 -1.22 11.51 5.85
CA THR A 215 -2.50 12.16 6.22
C THR A 215 -3.05 13.01 5.07
N GLN A 216 -2.20 13.80 4.41
CA GLN A 216 -2.58 14.54 3.20
C GLN A 216 -3.06 13.57 2.11
N THR A 217 -2.33 12.50 1.84
CA THR A 217 -2.73 11.48 0.86
C THR A 217 -4.09 10.85 1.22
N ALA A 218 -4.34 10.57 2.50
CA ALA A 218 -5.62 10.05 2.96
C ALA A 218 -6.79 11.03 2.73
N LEU A 219 -6.57 12.33 2.90
CA LEU A 219 -7.57 13.37 2.59
C LEU A 219 -7.84 13.45 1.09
N GLU A 220 -6.82 13.34 0.24
CA GLU A 220 -6.99 13.28 -1.22
C GLU A 220 -7.79 12.03 -1.63
N VAL A 221 -7.49 10.85 -1.04
CA VAL A 221 -8.26 9.61 -1.26
C VAL A 221 -9.74 9.83 -0.97
N ILE A 222 -10.06 10.48 0.15
CA ILE A 222 -11.45 10.75 0.56
C ILE A 222 -12.10 11.77 -0.38
N ALA A 223 -11.43 12.89 -0.67
CA ALA A 223 -11.98 13.98 -1.47
C ALA A 223 -12.28 13.54 -2.91
N PHE A 224 -11.40 12.75 -3.49
CA PHE A 224 -11.52 12.28 -4.88
C PHE A 224 -12.13 10.89 -5.02
N ASP A 225 -12.58 10.29 -3.91
CA ASP A 225 -13.20 8.95 -3.87
C ASP A 225 -12.35 7.90 -4.61
N GLN A 226 -11.06 7.84 -4.27
CA GLN A 226 -10.13 6.91 -4.90
C GLN A 226 -10.51 5.47 -4.58
N GLN A 227 -10.88 4.72 -5.60
CA GLN A 227 -11.29 3.33 -5.48
C GLN A 227 -10.10 2.38 -5.49
N LEU A 228 -10.24 1.25 -4.77
CA LEU A 228 -9.28 0.15 -4.82
C LEU A 228 -9.10 -0.34 -6.25
N LEU A 229 -7.94 -0.89 -6.58
CA LEU A 229 -7.68 -1.47 -7.90
C LEU A 229 -8.67 -2.60 -8.20
N ALA A 230 -8.93 -2.82 -9.48
CA ALA A 230 -9.82 -3.89 -9.91
C ALA A 230 -9.35 -5.24 -9.32
N GLY A 231 -10.28 -5.96 -8.68
CA GLY A 231 -10.01 -7.24 -8.03
C GLY A 231 -9.39 -7.17 -6.63
N GLN A 232 -8.96 -5.99 -6.16
CA GLN A 232 -8.52 -5.84 -4.76
C GLN A 232 -9.72 -5.87 -3.80
N LYS A 233 -9.54 -6.61 -2.70
CA LYS A 233 -10.50 -6.63 -1.60
C LYS A 233 -10.07 -5.64 -0.51
N PRO A 234 -11.01 -4.98 0.15
CA PRO A 234 -10.70 -4.16 1.32
C PRO A 234 -10.10 -5.02 2.42
N LEU A 235 -8.96 -4.59 2.98
CA LEU A 235 -8.24 -5.33 4.02
C LEU A 235 -8.44 -4.76 5.43
N LEU A 236 -8.84 -3.48 5.56
CA LEU A 236 -9.16 -2.89 6.84
C LEU A 236 -10.57 -3.33 7.25
N PRO A 237 -10.78 -3.87 8.47
CA PRO A 237 -12.11 -4.20 8.93
C PRO A 237 -12.97 -2.93 9.05
N PRO A 238 -14.28 -3.01 8.77
CA PRO A 238 -15.19 -1.89 9.03
C PRO A 238 -15.15 -1.49 10.51
N ARG A 239 -15.51 -0.24 10.77
CA ARG A 239 -15.67 0.26 12.15
C ARG A 239 -16.79 -0.46 12.89
#